data_f59ced9b94ea4e1a8dfe9b7a9e0bd1d2
#
_entry.id   f59ced9b94ea4e1a8dfe9b7a9e0bd1d2
#
_cell.length_a   1.000
_cell.length_b   1.000
_cell.length_c   1.000
_cell.angle_alpha   90.00
_cell.angle_beta   90.00
_cell.angle_gamma   90.00
#
_symmetry.space_group_name_H-M   'P 1'
#
loop_
_entity.id
_entity.type
_entity.pdbx_description
1 polymer ?
#
loop_
_entity_poly.entity_id
_entity_poly.type
_entity_poly.pdbx_seq_one_letter_code
_entity_poly.pdbx_strand_id
1 'polypeptide(L)'
;MEEYIPEEFEEKIVQVNRVSKKTKGGNKIGFSVLVVVGNLKGQVGVGLGKAPTVPAAIKKGISYAKKHLIKVPMVGSTIPHQIFVKKGAAKVLLKPASAGTGVIAGGAVRAVVEAAGVKDILSKVLGTSNQASNVYATMEALSNLKEREISIETSKKSAKKELVKKERG
;
A
#
# COMPACT_ATOMS: atom_id res chain seq x y z
N MET A 1 -32.44 -3.94 2.47
CA MET A 1 -31.69 -3.79 1.20
C MET A 1 -30.54 -2.85 1.50
N GLU A 2 -29.33 -3.38 1.63
CA GLU A 2 -28.15 -2.52 1.75
C GLU A 2 -27.95 -1.87 0.41
N GLU A 3 -28.02 -0.54 0.35
CA GLU A 3 -27.68 0.23 -0.84
C GLU A 3 -26.22 -0.05 -1.18
N TYR A 4 -25.99 -0.72 -2.29
CA TYR A 4 -24.66 -0.91 -2.88
C TYR A 4 -24.17 0.47 -3.34
N ILE A 5 -23.49 1.20 -2.46
CA ILE A 5 -22.74 2.40 -2.82
C ILE A 5 -21.47 1.88 -3.53
N PRO A 6 -21.30 2.14 -4.83
CA PRO A 6 -20.08 1.72 -5.52
C PRO A 6 -18.89 2.40 -4.82
N GLU A 7 -18.00 1.61 -4.22
CA GLU A 7 -16.76 2.16 -3.65
C GLU A 7 -15.97 2.82 -4.77
N GLU A 8 -15.78 4.12 -4.65
CA GLU A 8 -14.93 4.87 -5.57
C GLU A 8 -13.48 4.47 -5.33
N PHE A 9 -12.88 3.81 -6.30
CA PHE A 9 -11.48 3.44 -6.28
C PHE A 9 -10.67 4.49 -7.04
N GLU A 10 -9.68 5.05 -6.39
CA GLU A 10 -8.66 5.87 -7.03
C GLU A 10 -7.67 4.96 -7.79
N GLU A 11 -7.43 5.27 -9.05
CA GLU A 11 -6.56 4.50 -9.95
C GLU A 11 -5.29 5.30 -10.24
N LYS A 12 -4.13 4.76 -9.88
CA LYS A 12 -2.83 5.44 -10.03
C LYS A 12 -1.88 4.60 -10.88
N ILE A 13 -1.40 5.19 -11.98
CA ILE A 13 -0.40 4.54 -12.83
C ILE A 13 0.99 4.83 -12.26
N VAL A 14 1.73 3.78 -11.91
CA VAL A 14 3.09 3.88 -11.37
C VAL A 14 4.12 3.91 -12.48
N GLN A 15 3.97 3.03 -13.47
CA GLN A 15 4.94 2.91 -14.56
C GLN A 15 4.30 2.36 -15.83
N VAL A 16 4.72 2.92 -16.97
CA VAL A 16 4.37 2.42 -18.31
C VAL A 16 5.66 2.08 -19.04
N ASN A 17 5.78 0.81 -19.47
CA ASN A 17 6.95 0.33 -20.21
C ASN A 17 6.53 -0.16 -21.59
N ARG A 18 7.24 0.25 -22.64
CA ARG A 18 7.14 -0.33 -23.97
C ARG A 18 7.98 -1.61 -24.01
N VAL A 19 7.38 -2.73 -24.35
CA VAL A 19 8.04 -4.03 -24.45
C VAL A 19 8.00 -4.52 -25.89
N SER A 20 9.04 -5.18 -26.36
CA SER A 20 9.09 -5.78 -27.68
C SER A 20 9.55 -7.23 -27.61
N LYS A 21 8.95 -8.08 -28.43
CA LYS A 21 9.33 -9.47 -28.63
C LYS A 21 9.73 -9.68 -30.08
N LYS A 22 10.92 -10.22 -30.32
CA LYS A 22 11.37 -10.63 -31.65
C LYS A 22 10.58 -11.86 -32.11
N THR A 23 10.08 -11.82 -33.36
CA THR A 23 9.40 -12.93 -34.03
C THR A 23 9.99 -13.14 -35.42
N LYS A 24 9.64 -14.23 -36.11
CA LYS A 24 10.14 -14.52 -37.48
C LYS A 24 9.87 -13.39 -38.46
N GLY A 25 8.75 -12.67 -38.32
CA GLY A 25 8.35 -11.57 -39.20
C GLY A 25 8.71 -10.16 -38.68
N GLY A 26 9.56 -10.04 -37.64
CA GLY A 26 9.95 -8.74 -37.08
C GLY A 26 9.68 -8.61 -35.58
N ASN A 27 9.55 -7.39 -35.09
CA ASN A 27 9.34 -7.12 -33.67
C ASN A 27 7.85 -6.90 -33.35
N LYS A 28 7.28 -7.71 -32.46
CA LYS A 28 5.95 -7.47 -31.90
C LYS A 28 6.08 -6.55 -30.71
N ILE A 29 5.52 -5.34 -30.82
CA ILE A 29 5.53 -4.30 -29.78
C ILE A 29 4.29 -4.47 -28.91
N GLY A 30 4.44 -4.19 -27.59
CA GLY A 30 3.37 -4.11 -26.63
C GLY A 30 3.71 -3.16 -25.49
N PHE A 31 2.77 -2.96 -24.58
CA PHE A 31 2.93 -2.10 -23.40
C PHE A 31 2.66 -2.89 -22.13
N SER A 32 3.48 -2.65 -21.13
CA SER A 32 3.30 -3.18 -19.78
C SER A 32 3.09 -2.01 -18.84
N VAL A 33 1.95 -2.01 -18.15
CA VAL A 33 1.54 -0.92 -17.25
C VAL A 33 1.38 -1.48 -15.84
N LEU A 34 2.02 -0.83 -14.87
CA LEU A 34 1.85 -1.11 -13.45
C LEU A 34 0.87 -0.11 -12.89
N VAL A 35 -0.24 -0.62 -12.35
CA VAL A 35 -1.34 0.18 -11.80
C VAL A 35 -1.54 -0.18 -10.34
N VAL A 36 -1.83 0.83 -9.53
CA VAL A 36 -2.28 0.71 -8.14
C VAL A 36 -3.71 1.22 -8.07
N VAL A 37 -4.56 0.52 -7.35
CA VAL A 37 -5.96 0.87 -7.13
C VAL A 37 -6.24 0.85 -5.64
N GLY A 38 -6.89 1.87 -5.10
CA GLY A 38 -7.23 1.92 -3.68
C GLY A 38 -8.45 2.77 -3.41
N ASN A 39 -9.09 2.56 -2.27
CA ASN A 39 -10.30 3.29 -1.86
C ASN A 39 -10.02 4.38 -0.82
N LEU A 40 -8.76 4.68 -0.52
CA LEU A 40 -8.32 5.62 0.52
C LEU A 40 -8.85 5.29 1.94
N LYS A 41 -9.46 4.13 2.13
CA LYS A 41 -10.07 3.66 3.38
C LYS A 41 -9.43 2.35 3.89
N GLY A 42 -8.19 2.10 3.50
CA GLY A 42 -7.44 0.91 3.93
C GLY A 42 -7.52 -0.28 2.97
N GLN A 43 -8.07 -0.12 1.77
CA GLN A 43 -8.00 -1.17 0.76
C GLN A 43 -7.12 -0.73 -0.40
N VAL A 44 -6.21 -1.57 -0.81
CA VAL A 44 -5.31 -1.32 -1.94
C VAL A 44 -5.03 -2.61 -2.71
N GLY A 45 -4.93 -2.49 -4.02
CA GLY A 45 -4.58 -3.58 -4.92
C GLY A 45 -3.57 -3.12 -5.97
N VAL A 46 -2.80 -4.06 -6.49
CA VAL A 46 -1.80 -3.81 -7.53
C VAL A 46 -2.01 -4.76 -8.69
N GLY A 47 -1.93 -4.21 -9.90
CA GLY A 47 -2.07 -4.97 -11.14
C GLY A 47 -1.01 -4.62 -12.17
N LEU A 48 -0.47 -5.65 -12.82
CA LEU A 48 0.40 -5.52 -13.98
C LEU A 48 -0.38 -5.93 -15.24
N GLY A 49 -0.77 -4.94 -16.04
CA GLY A 49 -1.44 -5.15 -17.33
C GLY A 49 -0.46 -5.18 -18.50
N LYS A 50 -0.65 -6.12 -19.43
CA LYS A 50 0.09 -6.16 -20.70
C LYS A 50 -0.89 -6.24 -21.87
N ALA A 51 -0.72 -5.33 -22.86
CA ALA A 51 -1.54 -5.29 -24.06
C ALA A 51 -0.79 -4.63 -25.24
N PRO A 52 -1.30 -4.72 -26.47
CA PRO A 52 -0.73 -4.02 -27.63
C PRO A 52 -0.85 -2.49 -27.53
N THR A 53 -1.86 -1.97 -26.82
CA THR A 53 -2.11 -0.54 -26.63
C THR A 53 -2.09 -0.18 -25.15
N VAL A 54 -1.70 1.06 -24.83
CA VAL A 54 -1.63 1.54 -23.43
C VAL A 54 -3.00 1.51 -22.73
N PRO A 55 -4.11 2.02 -23.34
CA PRO A 55 -5.41 2.00 -22.67
C PRO A 55 -5.90 0.57 -22.34
N ALA A 56 -5.67 -0.38 -23.25
CA ALA A 56 -6.03 -1.77 -23.01
C ALA A 56 -5.18 -2.42 -21.89
N ALA A 57 -3.90 -2.06 -21.81
CA ALA A 57 -3.03 -2.50 -20.72
C ALA A 57 -3.47 -1.93 -19.36
N ILE A 58 -3.88 -0.66 -19.30
CA ILE A 58 -4.40 -0.01 -18.10
C ILE A 58 -5.67 -0.73 -17.63
N LYS A 59 -6.68 -0.87 -18.49
CA LYS A 59 -7.95 -1.57 -18.18
C LYS A 59 -7.71 -2.97 -17.62
N LYS A 60 -6.78 -3.70 -18.21
CA LYS A 60 -6.38 -5.05 -17.77
C LYS A 60 -5.69 -5.02 -16.39
N GLY A 61 -4.80 -4.05 -16.16
CA GLY A 61 -4.15 -3.84 -14.87
C GLY A 61 -5.15 -3.52 -13.76
N ILE A 62 -6.09 -2.60 -14.01
CA ILE A 62 -7.15 -2.22 -13.07
C ILE A 62 -8.03 -3.42 -12.72
N SER A 63 -8.51 -4.17 -13.72
CA SER A 63 -9.33 -5.35 -13.49
C SER A 63 -8.61 -6.41 -12.65
N TYR A 64 -7.29 -6.56 -12.83
CA TYR A 64 -6.47 -7.46 -12.03
C TYR A 64 -6.32 -6.92 -10.59
N ALA A 65 -6.02 -5.63 -10.43
CA ALA A 65 -5.85 -5.00 -9.12
C ALA A 65 -7.12 -5.07 -8.26
N LYS A 66 -8.28 -4.81 -8.87
CA LYS A 66 -9.60 -4.92 -8.19
C LYS A 66 -9.94 -6.34 -7.71
N LYS A 67 -9.37 -7.37 -8.33
CA LYS A 67 -9.53 -8.76 -7.89
C LYS A 67 -8.58 -9.17 -6.75
N HIS A 68 -7.51 -8.41 -6.54
CA HIS A 68 -6.46 -8.72 -5.57
C HIS A 68 -6.27 -7.55 -4.59
N LEU A 69 -7.38 -7.06 -4.03
CA LEU A 69 -7.36 -6.05 -2.98
C LEU A 69 -6.90 -6.69 -1.66
N ILE A 70 -6.08 -5.98 -0.92
CA ILE A 70 -5.72 -6.30 0.46
C ILE A 70 -6.28 -5.24 1.39
N LYS A 71 -6.61 -5.64 2.61
CA LYS A 71 -6.98 -4.72 3.68
C LYS A 71 -5.74 -4.38 4.50
N VAL A 72 -5.48 -3.09 4.63
CA VAL A 72 -4.34 -2.54 5.38
C VAL A 72 -4.83 -2.09 6.76
N PRO A 73 -4.32 -2.65 7.85
CA PRO A 73 -4.64 -2.16 9.18
C PRO A 73 -4.00 -0.79 9.40
N MET A 74 -4.81 0.19 9.76
CA MET A 74 -4.39 1.56 10.04
C MET A 74 -4.72 1.95 11.48
N VAL A 75 -3.87 2.79 12.07
CA VAL A 75 -4.10 3.41 13.38
C VAL A 75 -4.11 4.92 13.19
N GLY A 76 -5.31 5.50 13.16
CA GLY A 76 -5.49 6.92 12.82
C GLY A 76 -5.03 7.22 11.39
N SER A 77 -4.01 8.06 11.23
CA SER A 77 -3.45 8.47 9.93
C SER A 77 -2.24 7.64 9.47
N THR A 78 -1.77 6.68 10.29
CA THR A 78 -0.52 5.94 10.08
C THR A 78 -0.68 4.42 10.22
N ILE A 79 0.42 3.69 10.06
CA ILE A 79 0.50 2.23 10.25
C ILE A 79 0.73 1.88 11.74
N PRO A 80 0.28 0.69 12.20
CA PRO A 80 0.35 0.29 13.61
C PRO A 80 1.77 0.10 14.16
N HIS A 81 2.70 -0.38 13.35
CA HIS A 81 4.09 -0.62 13.76
C HIS A 81 5.08 -0.57 12.59
N GLN A 82 6.36 -0.47 12.92
CA GLN A 82 7.44 -0.58 11.94
C GLN A 82 7.49 -2.00 11.35
N ILE A 83 7.69 -2.08 10.04
CA ILE A 83 7.89 -3.35 9.35
C ILE A 83 9.01 -3.25 8.32
N PHE A 84 9.79 -4.31 8.21
CA PHE A 84 10.81 -4.49 7.18
C PHE A 84 10.51 -5.78 6.41
N VAL A 85 10.38 -5.66 5.09
CA VAL A 85 10.11 -6.80 4.21
C VAL A 85 11.14 -6.86 3.10
N LYS A 86 11.57 -8.09 2.79
CA LYS A 86 12.43 -8.41 1.66
C LYS A 86 11.67 -9.34 0.71
N LYS A 87 11.43 -8.87 -0.51
CA LYS A 87 10.83 -9.67 -1.59
C LYS A 87 11.77 -9.71 -2.80
N GLY A 88 12.43 -10.84 -2.98
CA GLY A 88 13.50 -10.97 -3.97
C GLY A 88 14.62 -9.95 -3.71
N ALA A 89 14.93 -9.10 -4.69
CA ALA A 89 15.93 -8.03 -4.56
C ALA A 89 15.39 -6.76 -3.88
N ALA A 90 14.07 -6.59 -3.80
CA ALA A 90 13.46 -5.43 -3.16
C ALA A 90 13.47 -5.59 -1.62
N LYS A 91 13.89 -4.53 -0.95
CA LYS A 91 13.83 -4.41 0.51
C LYS A 91 13.13 -3.10 0.84
N VAL A 92 12.04 -3.17 1.58
CA VAL A 92 11.24 -2.00 1.94
C VAL A 92 11.12 -1.92 3.46
N LEU A 93 11.43 -0.77 4.00
CA LEU A 93 11.25 -0.41 5.40
C LEU A 93 10.11 0.60 5.47
N LEU A 94 9.08 0.30 6.27
CA LEU A 94 7.99 1.21 6.60
C LEU A 94 8.04 1.50 8.10
N LYS A 95 7.90 2.77 8.47
CA LYS A 95 7.84 3.23 9.87
C LYS A 95 6.61 4.12 10.06
N PRO A 96 5.89 3.99 11.17
CA PRO A 96 4.83 4.94 11.52
C PRO A 96 5.43 6.33 11.74
N ALA A 97 4.64 7.36 11.44
CA ALA A 97 5.00 8.74 11.63
C ALA A 97 3.92 9.48 12.44
N SER A 98 4.30 10.59 13.06
CA SER A 98 3.37 11.47 13.78
C SER A 98 2.39 12.12 12.81
N ALA A 99 1.21 12.46 13.29
CA ALA A 99 0.22 13.21 12.52
C ALA A 99 0.81 14.53 12.00
N GLY A 100 0.58 14.81 10.71
CA GLY A 100 1.12 15.98 10.03
C GLY A 100 2.50 15.80 9.39
N THR A 101 3.16 14.66 9.53
CA THR A 101 4.45 14.37 8.85
C THR A 101 4.28 14.23 7.34
N GLY A 102 3.13 13.72 6.89
CA GLY A 102 2.88 13.40 5.49
C GLY A 102 3.54 12.11 5.03
N VAL A 103 3.42 11.81 3.73
CA VAL A 103 3.98 10.60 3.12
C VAL A 103 5.40 10.87 2.65
N ILE A 104 6.39 10.38 3.39
CA ILE A 104 7.82 10.44 3.02
C ILE A 104 8.24 9.06 2.49
N ALA A 105 8.13 8.89 1.17
CA ALA A 105 8.31 7.60 0.52
C ALA A 105 8.89 7.73 -0.89
N GLY A 106 9.58 6.69 -1.36
CA GLY A 106 9.97 6.56 -2.77
C GLY A 106 8.73 6.43 -3.68
N GLY A 107 8.81 6.91 -4.93
CA GLY A 107 7.64 7.05 -5.81
C GLY A 107 6.75 5.81 -5.93
N ALA A 108 7.35 4.62 -6.06
CA ALA A 108 6.60 3.35 -6.12
C ALA A 108 5.87 3.02 -4.81
N VAL A 109 6.53 3.21 -3.68
CA VAL A 109 5.96 2.98 -2.34
C VAL A 109 4.89 4.03 -2.04
N ARG A 110 5.16 5.31 -2.37
CA ARG A 110 4.22 6.42 -2.18
C ARG A 110 2.89 6.15 -2.87
N ALA A 111 2.92 5.71 -4.13
CA ALA A 111 1.69 5.41 -4.88
C ALA A 111 0.80 4.37 -4.18
N VAL A 112 1.40 3.33 -3.59
CA VAL A 112 0.66 2.28 -2.86
C VAL A 112 0.09 2.80 -1.54
N VAL A 113 0.91 3.52 -0.78
CA VAL A 113 0.54 4.01 0.56
C VAL A 113 -0.54 5.09 0.48
N GLU A 114 -0.43 6.02 -0.48
CA GLU A 114 -1.46 7.05 -0.73
C GLU A 114 -2.78 6.41 -1.18
N ALA A 115 -2.75 5.44 -2.11
CA ALA A 115 -3.96 4.74 -2.56
C ALA A 115 -4.62 3.93 -1.43
N ALA A 116 -3.85 3.44 -0.46
CA ALA A 116 -4.36 2.81 0.76
C ALA A 116 -5.02 3.81 1.73
N GLY A 117 -4.72 5.11 1.60
CA GLY A 117 -5.25 6.17 2.47
C GLY A 117 -4.40 6.47 3.69
N VAL A 118 -3.18 5.96 3.78
CA VAL A 118 -2.23 6.32 4.85
C VAL A 118 -1.67 7.72 4.57
N LYS A 119 -1.82 8.62 5.55
CA LYS A 119 -1.42 10.03 5.42
C LYS A 119 -0.05 10.33 6.00
N ASP A 120 0.37 9.60 7.03
CA ASP A 120 1.61 9.86 7.74
C ASP A 120 2.46 8.59 7.83
N ILE A 121 3.56 8.54 7.07
CA ILE A 121 4.44 7.38 7.02
C ILE A 121 5.85 7.76 6.57
N LEU A 122 6.84 7.10 7.13
CA LEU A 122 8.22 7.15 6.68
C LEU A 122 8.57 5.82 6.00
N SER A 123 9.14 5.87 4.81
CA SER A 123 9.62 4.68 4.12
C SER A 123 11.00 4.84 3.52
N LYS A 124 11.69 3.71 3.42
CA LYS A 124 12.97 3.63 2.69
C LYS A 124 13.01 2.37 1.86
N VAL A 125 13.30 2.54 0.57
CA VAL A 125 13.60 1.44 -0.35
C VAL A 125 15.09 1.17 -0.28
N LEU A 126 15.44 -0.09 -0.04
CA LEU A 126 16.81 -0.60 0.06
C LEU A 126 16.93 -1.79 -0.90
N GLY A 127 17.95 -1.81 -1.73
CA GLY A 127 18.22 -2.95 -2.61
C GLY A 127 18.04 -2.62 -4.08
N THR A 128 16.85 -2.69 -4.64
CA THR A 128 16.62 -2.45 -6.08
C THR A 128 15.83 -1.18 -6.37
N SER A 129 16.12 -0.54 -7.51
CA SER A 129 15.35 0.58 -8.04
C SER A 129 14.14 0.14 -8.87
N ASN A 130 13.94 -1.17 -9.10
CA ASN A 130 12.83 -1.69 -9.90
C ASN A 130 11.48 -1.36 -9.22
N GLN A 131 10.68 -0.52 -9.86
CA GLN A 131 9.41 -0.05 -9.31
C GLN A 131 8.41 -1.19 -9.07
N ALA A 132 8.31 -2.15 -10.00
CA ALA A 132 7.39 -3.27 -9.84
C ALA A 132 7.76 -4.12 -8.62
N SER A 133 9.03 -4.45 -8.43
CA SER A 133 9.49 -5.22 -7.26
C SER A 133 9.22 -4.48 -5.96
N ASN A 134 9.43 -3.15 -5.95
CA ASN A 134 9.18 -2.31 -4.77
C ASN A 134 7.69 -2.20 -4.43
N VAL A 135 6.81 -2.08 -5.44
CA VAL A 135 5.36 -2.08 -5.24
C VAL A 135 4.89 -3.41 -4.64
N TYR A 136 5.32 -4.55 -5.19
CA TYR A 136 4.94 -5.86 -4.64
C TYR A 136 5.52 -6.12 -3.24
N ALA A 137 6.73 -5.63 -2.95
CA ALA A 137 7.30 -5.71 -1.59
C ALA A 137 6.52 -4.84 -0.60
N THR A 138 6.05 -3.66 -1.03
CA THR A 138 5.20 -2.78 -0.22
C THR A 138 3.84 -3.42 0.06
N MET A 139 3.21 -4.05 -0.93
CA MET A 139 1.96 -4.80 -0.75
C MET A 139 2.12 -5.90 0.30
N GLU A 140 3.21 -6.66 0.22
CA GLU A 140 3.51 -7.70 1.20
C GLU A 140 3.79 -7.13 2.59
N ALA A 141 4.48 -5.99 2.68
CA ALA A 141 4.68 -5.29 3.93
C ALA A 141 3.36 -4.87 4.58
N LEU A 142 2.46 -4.26 3.80
CA LEU A 142 1.15 -3.82 4.28
C LEU A 142 0.24 -5.00 4.67
N SER A 143 0.30 -6.12 3.94
CA SER A 143 -0.43 -7.35 4.27
C SER A 143 0.06 -8.02 5.57
N ASN A 144 1.34 -7.89 5.88
CA ASN A 144 1.97 -8.47 7.07
C ASN A 144 1.86 -7.58 8.32
N LEU A 145 1.26 -6.40 8.21
CA LEU A 145 0.96 -5.56 9.37
C LEU A 145 -0.05 -6.26 10.28
N LYS A 146 0.27 -6.34 11.57
CA LYS A 146 -0.64 -6.86 12.59
C LYS A 146 -1.43 -5.71 13.18
N GLU A 147 -2.73 -5.90 13.35
CA GLU A 147 -3.54 -4.97 14.12
C GLU A 147 -2.95 -4.91 15.53
N ARG A 148 -2.59 -3.71 15.96
CA ARG A 148 -2.22 -3.50 17.35
C ARG A 148 -3.53 -3.54 18.13
N GLU A 149 -3.80 -4.62 18.83
CA GLU A 149 -4.79 -4.61 19.90
C GLU A 149 -4.32 -3.51 20.86
N ILE A 150 -5.00 -2.37 20.82
CA ILE A 150 -4.84 -1.33 21.83
C ILE A 150 -5.38 -2.00 23.09
N SER A 151 -4.45 -2.55 23.89
CA SER A 151 -4.80 -3.14 25.17
C SER A 151 -5.44 -2.01 25.99
N ILE A 152 -6.75 -2.03 26.06
CA ILE A 152 -7.57 -1.19 26.93
C ILE A 152 -7.15 -1.39 28.41
N GLU A 153 -6.36 -2.42 28.68
CA GLU A 153 -5.77 -2.69 29.99
C GLU A 153 -4.77 -1.64 30.48
N THR A 154 -4.02 -0.95 29.60
CA THR A 154 -3.05 0.10 30.03
C THR A 154 -3.76 1.36 30.48
N SER A 155 -4.86 1.74 29.83
CA SER A 155 -5.68 2.90 30.26
C SER A 155 -6.48 2.61 31.54
N LYS A 156 -6.93 1.36 31.75
CA LYS A 156 -7.58 0.97 33.02
C LYS A 156 -6.59 0.88 34.18
N LYS A 157 -5.34 0.50 33.94
CA LYS A 157 -4.31 0.49 34.99
C LYS A 157 -3.83 1.89 35.39
N SER A 158 -3.73 2.83 34.45
CA SER A 158 -3.39 4.22 34.76
C SER A 158 -4.54 4.94 35.51
N ALA A 159 -5.78 4.78 35.06
CA ALA A 159 -6.94 5.34 35.74
C ALA A 159 -7.15 4.78 37.16
N LYS A 160 -6.91 3.46 37.35
CA LYS A 160 -6.97 2.84 38.68
C LYS A 160 -5.84 3.29 39.61
N LYS A 161 -4.65 3.61 39.07
CA LYS A 161 -3.54 4.16 39.84
C LYS A 161 -3.78 5.61 40.26
N GLU A 162 -4.44 6.42 39.45
CA GLU A 162 -4.82 7.80 39.82
C GLU A 162 -5.92 7.86 40.85
N LEU A 163 -6.93 6.95 40.76
CA LEU A 163 -7.99 6.87 41.78
C LEU A 163 -7.44 6.47 43.15
N VAL A 164 -6.56 5.47 43.20
CA VAL A 164 -5.93 5.03 44.48
C VAL A 164 -5.00 6.12 45.08
N LYS A 165 -4.43 6.99 44.24
CA LYS A 165 -3.60 8.10 44.71
C LYS A 165 -4.43 9.26 45.28
N LYS A 166 -5.69 9.38 44.83
CA LYS A 166 -6.63 10.42 45.30
C LYS A 166 -7.35 10.05 46.61
N GLU A 167 -7.41 8.75 46.93
CA GLU A 167 -8.00 8.26 48.21
C GLU A 167 -6.98 8.20 49.38
N ARG A 168 -5.68 8.43 49.11
CA ARG A 168 -4.61 8.41 50.11
C ARG A 168 -3.97 9.74 50.42
N GLY A 169 -4.52 10.83 49.94
CA GLY A 169 -4.14 12.20 50.23
C GLY A 169 -5.28 12.97 50.85
#